data_1ed87963cd554afc67554a1cb04f11b3
#
_entry.id   1ed87963cd554afc67554a1cb04f11b3
#
_cell.length_a   1.000
_cell.length_b   1.000
_cell.length_c   1.000
_cell.angle_alpha   90.00
_cell.angle_beta   90.00
_cell.angle_gamma   90.00
#
_symmetry.space_group_name_H-M   'P 1'
#
loop_
_entity.id
_entity.type
_entity.pdbx_description
1 polymer ?
#
loop_
_entity_poly.entity_id
_entity_poly.type
_entity_poly.pdbx_seq_one_letter_code
_entity_poly.pdbx_strand_id
1 'polypeptide(L)'
;MAGGAVAVAGVVKDFPGKMTPFVFFTCLVASSGGLIFGYDIGISGGVTAMDSFLEKFFPAVYRKQKQETVTNQYCKFDSQTLTLFTSSLYLAALIASFFASSVTRAFGRRNSMLGGGATFLAGAAINGSAKNIAMLIIGRILLGIGVGFANQSVPLYLSEMAPARLRGMLNIGFQLMITIGILVANLINYGTSNISGGWGWRVGLGLAAVPAVIITLGALILPDTPNSLVERGQTEKAKAMLRRIRGSSDVQEEYDDLVAASDASKVVKHPWSTLSNKKYRPQLVMSFLIPMFQQLTGINMVMFYAPVLFKTIGFGDDASLMAAVITGLVNASATIVSILTVDRIGRRVLFLEGGVQMIIAQVVVGTLIGIKFGTSGQGDISKPYAIFVVLFICVFVSGFAWSWGAAGLAGTERDLPLGDPVGGAEHHRVRQHVLHLRRCSGLPHADVPHEVRAILLLWCLGFGDDHLRLLLRSRDQERAHRGDDRGVEETLVLVQVHG
;
A
#
# COMPACT_ATOMS: atom_id res chain seq x y z
N MET A 1 -10.80 -12.59 4.73
CA MET A 1 -10.84 -13.65 3.81
C MET A 1 -12.22 -14.14 3.61
N ALA A 2 -12.51 -14.14 2.44
CA ALA A 2 -13.60 -14.66 1.71
C ALA A 2 -13.79 -16.11 1.93
N GLY A 3 -15.04 -16.51 2.10
CA GLY A 3 -15.47 -17.85 1.92
C GLY A 3 -15.03 -18.41 0.58
N GLY A 4 -13.87 -19.00 0.56
CA GLY A 4 -13.60 -20.06 -0.36
C GLY A 4 -14.24 -21.30 0.22
N ALA A 5 -14.81 -22.16 -0.61
CA ALA A 5 -15.42 -23.40 -0.18
C ALA A 5 -14.49 -24.17 0.77
N VAL A 6 -15.03 -24.66 1.88
CA VAL A 6 -14.31 -25.55 2.80
C VAL A 6 -13.83 -26.74 2.00
N ALA A 7 -12.56 -26.81 1.72
CA ALA A 7 -11.96 -28.09 1.42
C ALA A 7 -11.93 -28.87 2.74
N VAL A 8 -13.02 -29.54 3.05
CA VAL A 8 -12.95 -30.79 3.83
C VAL A 8 -11.90 -31.62 3.11
N ALA A 9 -10.87 -32.10 3.80
CA ALA A 9 -9.73 -32.83 3.26
C ALA A 9 -10.17 -33.84 2.19
N GLY A 10 -10.29 -33.41 0.95
CA GLY A 10 -10.81 -34.08 -0.19
C GLY A 10 -10.89 -33.10 -1.33
N VAL A 11 -10.24 -33.38 -2.40
CA VAL A 11 -10.27 -32.76 -3.72
C VAL A 11 -11.05 -31.45 -3.80
N VAL A 12 -10.33 -30.34 -4.03
CA VAL A 12 -10.96 -29.04 -4.35
C VAL A 12 -11.87 -29.27 -5.56
N LYS A 13 -13.19 -29.29 -5.35
CA LYS A 13 -14.16 -29.42 -6.44
C LYS A 13 -14.08 -28.16 -7.28
N ASP A 14 -13.67 -28.32 -8.53
CA ASP A 14 -13.61 -27.23 -9.50
C ASP A 14 -14.99 -27.16 -10.17
N PHE A 15 -15.86 -26.28 -9.65
CA PHE A 15 -17.17 -26.08 -10.27
C PHE A 15 -17.02 -25.39 -11.62
N PRO A 16 -17.57 -25.97 -12.70
CA PRO A 16 -17.44 -25.39 -14.03
C PRO A 16 -18.16 -24.04 -14.10
N GLY A 17 -17.38 -22.99 -14.28
CA GLY A 17 -17.89 -21.61 -14.43
C GLY A 17 -17.18 -20.91 -15.57
N LYS A 18 -17.96 -20.32 -16.48
CA LYS A 18 -17.45 -19.45 -17.55
C LYS A 18 -17.42 -18.00 -17.06
N MET A 19 -16.49 -17.21 -17.59
CA MET A 19 -16.53 -15.76 -17.40
C MET A 19 -17.78 -15.23 -18.11
N THR A 20 -18.80 -14.88 -17.35
CA THR A 20 -19.97 -14.20 -17.91
C THR A 20 -19.70 -12.69 -18.04
N PRO A 21 -20.30 -11.98 -19.01
CA PRO A 21 -20.19 -10.53 -19.09
C PRO A 21 -20.59 -9.84 -17.77
N PHE A 22 -21.56 -10.41 -17.08
CA PHE A 22 -22.01 -9.92 -15.77
C PHE A 22 -20.89 -9.99 -14.71
N VAL A 23 -20.20 -11.13 -14.60
CA VAL A 23 -19.05 -11.26 -13.67
C VAL A 23 -17.93 -10.33 -14.04
N PHE A 24 -17.62 -10.19 -15.34
CA PHE A 24 -16.59 -9.26 -15.80
C PHE A 24 -16.88 -7.82 -15.38
N PHE A 25 -18.10 -7.33 -15.67
CA PHE A 25 -18.48 -5.96 -15.31
C PHE A 25 -18.55 -5.73 -13.79
N THR A 26 -19.11 -6.68 -13.03
CA THR A 26 -19.18 -6.55 -11.57
C THR A 26 -17.77 -6.57 -10.93
N CYS A 27 -16.87 -7.42 -11.41
CA CYS A 27 -15.48 -7.44 -10.95
C CYS A 27 -14.70 -6.18 -11.37
N LEU A 28 -14.92 -5.66 -12.58
CA LEU A 28 -14.30 -4.41 -13.04
C LEU A 28 -14.73 -3.23 -12.16
N VAL A 29 -16.04 -3.10 -11.92
CA VAL A 29 -16.58 -2.04 -11.03
C VAL A 29 -16.07 -2.21 -9.61
N ALA A 30 -16.06 -3.42 -9.06
CA ALA A 30 -15.51 -3.66 -7.72
C ALA A 30 -14.02 -3.33 -7.64
N SER A 31 -13.23 -3.73 -8.66
CA SER A 31 -11.78 -3.43 -8.72
C SER A 31 -11.48 -1.94 -8.71
N SER A 32 -12.40 -1.09 -9.19
CA SER A 32 -12.23 0.37 -9.16
C SER A 32 -12.05 0.93 -7.75
N GLY A 33 -12.40 0.16 -6.70
CA GLY A 33 -12.02 0.48 -5.32
C GLY A 33 -10.52 0.56 -5.08
N GLY A 34 -9.69 -0.05 -5.93
CA GLY A 34 -8.24 0.14 -5.92
C GLY A 34 -7.81 1.56 -6.32
N LEU A 35 -8.59 2.23 -7.18
CA LEU A 35 -8.28 3.59 -7.62
C LEU A 35 -8.21 4.58 -6.46
N ILE A 36 -9.08 4.46 -5.45
CA ILE A 36 -9.07 5.39 -4.30
C ILE A 36 -7.76 5.30 -3.53
N PHE A 37 -7.24 4.10 -3.31
CA PHE A 37 -5.97 3.90 -2.62
C PHE A 37 -4.79 4.36 -3.48
N GLY A 38 -4.77 3.96 -4.76
CA GLY A 38 -3.70 4.35 -5.68
C GLY A 38 -3.65 5.86 -5.93
N TYR A 39 -4.80 6.49 -6.11
CA TYR A 39 -4.88 7.94 -6.28
C TYR A 39 -4.31 8.67 -5.07
N ASP A 40 -4.66 8.26 -3.86
CA ASP A 40 -4.16 8.91 -2.66
C ASP A 40 -2.64 8.78 -2.48
N ILE A 41 -2.08 7.61 -2.80
CA ILE A 41 -0.62 7.40 -2.79
C ILE A 41 0.06 8.39 -3.74
N GLY A 42 -0.39 8.47 -4.99
CA GLY A 42 0.24 9.30 -6.01
C GLY A 42 0.06 10.80 -5.75
N ILE A 43 -1.17 11.24 -5.38
CA ILE A 43 -1.46 12.67 -5.20
C ILE A 43 -0.73 13.25 -4.00
N SER A 44 -0.59 12.50 -2.93
CA SER A 44 0.04 12.96 -1.70
C SER A 44 1.50 13.33 -1.89
N GLY A 45 2.25 12.52 -2.63
CA GLY A 45 3.65 12.78 -2.92
C GLY A 45 3.85 14.06 -3.75
N GLY A 46 3.05 14.26 -4.79
CA GLY A 46 3.13 15.46 -5.61
C GLY A 46 2.71 16.72 -4.88
N VAL A 47 1.62 16.66 -4.12
CA VAL A 47 1.14 17.82 -3.34
C VAL A 47 2.16 18.23 -2.28
N THR A 48 2.82 17.30 -1.59
CA THR A 48 3.88 17.61 -0.62
C THR A 48 5.15 18.16 -1.25
N ALA A 49 5.31 18.04 -2.56
CA ALA A 49 6.39 18.66 -3.32
C ALA A 49 6.04 20.05 -3.85
N MET A 50 4.77 20.49 -3.80
CA MET A 50 4.33 21.80 -4.31
C MET A 50 4.67 22.92 -3.33
N ASP A 51 5.35 23.97 -3.81
CA ASP A 51 5.73 25.14 -3.02
C ASP A 51 4.53 25.83 -2.38
N SER A 52 3.44 26.02 -3.11
CA SER A 52 2.21 26.66 -2.62
C SER A 52 1.50 25.92 -1.48
N PHE A 53 1.64 24.59 -1.44
CA PHE A 53 1.15 23.76 -0.34
C PHE A 53 2.04 23.89 0.89
N LEU A 54 3.36 23.78 0.69
CA LEU A 54 4.33 23.90 1.78
C LEU A 54 4.30 25.29 2.41
N GLU A 55 4.26 26.34 1.60
CA GLU A 55 4.17 27.73 2.09
C GLU A 55 2.96 27.94 3.01
N LYS A 56 1.80 27.39 2.62
CA LYS A 56 0.55 27.57 3.36
C LYS A 56 0.46 26.76 4.63
N PHE A 57 0.84 25.48 4.61
CA PHE A 57 0.62 24.57 5.71
C PHE A 57 1.89 24.21 6.48
N PHE A 58 3.04 24.29 5.84
CA PHE A 58 4.35 23.89 6.40
C PHE A 58 5.42 24.97 6.16
N PRO A 59 5.22 26.23 6.62
CA PRO A 59 6.11 27.34 6.31
C PRO A 59 7.55 27.12 6.80
N ALA A 60 7.75 26.31 7.84
CA ALA A 60 9.08 25.94 8.31
C ALA A 60 9.85 25.07 7.28
N VAL A 61 9.16 24.12 6.64
CA VAL A 61 9.73 23.27 5.59
C VAL A 61 10.01 24.10 4.34
N TYR A 62 9.06 24.96 3.94
CA TYR A 62 9.23 25.86 2.80
C TYR A 62 10.44 26.77 2.95
N ARG A 63 10.63 27.40 4.14
CA ARG A 63 11.81 28.25 4.42
C ARG A 63 13.10 27.45 4.34
N LYS A 64 13.16 26.25 4.94
CA LYS A 64 14.34 25.39 4.86
C LYS A 64 14.68 25.02 3.41
N GLN A 65 13.67 24.77 2.59
CA GLN A 65 13.85 24.41 1.18
C GLN A 65 14.41 25.58 0.34
N LYS A 66 14.01 26.82 0.65
CA LYS A 66 14.44 28.04 -0.07
C LYS A 66 15.75 28.62 0.47
N GLN A 67 16.17 28.26 1.68
CA GLN A 67 17.45 28.71 2.23
C GLN A 67 18.60 27.96 1.55
N GLU A 68 19.38 28.66 0.74
CA GLU A 68 20.57 28.13 0.04
C GLU A 68 21.67 27.61 0.98
N THR A 69 21.63 28.01 2.25
CA THR A 69 22.58 27.61 3.29
C THR A 69 22.39 26.19 3.82
N VAL A 70 21.28 25.51 3.46
CA VAL A 70 21.07 24.12 3.85
C VAL A 70 21.88 23.21 2.93
N THR A 71 23.08 22.92 3.35
CA THR A 71 24.05 22.11 2.62
C THR A 71 23.66 20.62 2.54
N ASN A 72 22.75 20.15 3.40
CA ASN A 72 22.35 18.76 3.46
C ASN A 72 21.01 18.52 2.76
N GLN A 73 21.03 17.86 1.60
CA GLN A 73 19.83 17.55 0.80
C GLN A 73 18.84 16.65 1.55
N TYR A 74 19.32 15.82 2.49
CA TYR A 74 18.49 14.90 3.24
C TYR A 74 17.55 15.58 4.25
N CYS A 75 17.88 16.80 4.71
CA CYS A 75 17.12 17.51 5.74
C CYS A 75 16.09 18.51 5.20
N LYS A 76 15.94 18.63 3.87
CA LYS A 76 15.06 19.62 3.25
C LYS A 76 13.59 19.49 3.64
N PHE A 77 13.10 18.26 3.78
CA PHE A 77 11.68 17.95 4.05
C PHE A 77 11.41 17.44 5.47
N ASP A 78 12.37 17.57 6.38
CA ASP A 78 12.21 17.09 7.76
C ASP A 78 11.21 17.96 8.54
N SER A 79 10.06 17.36 8.88
CA SER A 79 9.02 17.97 9.70
C SER A 79 8.08 16.91 10.27
N GLN A 80 7.94 16.88 11.60
CA GLN A 80 7.02 15.97 12.29
C GLN A 80 5.55 16.17 11.86
N THR A 81 5.15 17.42 11.61
CA THR A 81 3.78 17.73 11.18
C THR A 81 3.51 17.26 9.74
N LEU A 82 4.51 17.34 8.85
CA LEU A 82 4.40 16.80 7.49
C LEU A 82 4.33 15.28 7.53
N THR A 83 5.13 14.64 8.37
CA THR A 83 5.07 13.19 8.60
C THR A 83 3.72 12.77 9.19
N LEU A 84 3.17 13.53 10.15
CA LEU A 84 1.84 13.27 10.69
C LEU A 84 0.75 13.37 9.62
N PHE A 85 0.81 14.37 8.74
CA PHE A 85 -0.11 14.50 7.61
C PHE A 85 -0.08 13.27 6.71
N THR A 86 1.10 12.77 6.36
CA THR A 86 1.24 11.61 5.47
C THR A 86 0.89 10.30 6.16
N SER A 87 1.23 10.11 7.44
CA SER A 87 1.05 8.86 8.17
C SER A 87 -0.35 8.70 8.78
N SER A 88 -1.08 9.80 9.03
CA SER A 88 -2.42 9.76 9.64
C SER A 88 -3.43 8.93 8.85
N LEU A 89 -3.33 8.91 7.53
CA LEU A 89 -4.16 8.06 6.67
C LEU A 89 -3.95 6.57 6.96
N TYR A 90 -2.69 6.14 7.05
CA TYR A 90 -2.36 4.73 7.28
C TYR A 90 -2.76 4.27 8.68
N LEU A 91 -2.63 5.16 9.68
CA LEU A 91 -3.11 4.88 11.04
C LEU A 91 -4.62 4.72 11.07
N ALA A 92 -5.35 5.61 10.40
CA ALA A 92 -6.80 5.51 10.28
C ALA A 92 -7.24 4.26 9.52
N ALA A 93 -6.55 3.90 8.42
CA ALA A 93 -6.82 2.68 7.66
C ALA A 93 -6.55 1.41 8.50
N LEU A 94 -5.51 1.42 9.34
CA LEU A 94 -5.22 0.36 10.28
C LEU A 94 -6.36 0.16 11.27
N ILE A 95 -6.81 1.24 11.92
CA ILE A 95 -7.91 1.20 12.90
C ILE A 95 -9.20 0.75 12.21
N ALA A 96 -9.50 1.31 11.03
CA ALA A 96 -10.68 0.94 10.25
C ALA A 96 -10.68 -0.54 9.85
N SER A 97 -9.53 -1.14 9.56
CA SER A 97 -9.41 -2.55 9.19
C SER A 97 -9.89 -3.52 10.27
N PHE A 98 -9.74 -3.17 11.56
CA PHE A 98 -10.26 -3.98 12.66
C PHE A 98 -11.79 -4.06 12.65
N PHE A 99 -12.45 -2.97 12.29
CA PHE A 99 -13.91 -2.90 12.26
C PHE A 99 -14.49 -3.32 10.92
N ALA A 100 -13.76 -3.08 9.83
CA ALA A 100 -14.21 -3.33 8.47
C ALA A 100 -14.62 -4.78 8.24
N SER A 101 -13.91 -5.74 8.80
CA SER A 101 -14.23 -7.17 8.69
C SER A 101 -15.59 -7.49 9.36
N SER A 102 -15.80 -7.00 10.58
CA SER A 102 -17.05 -7.20 11.31
C SER A 102 -18.23 -6.55 10.60
N VAL A 103 -18.06 -5.32 10.09
CA VAL A 103 -19.06 -4.59 9.31
C VAL A 103 -19.37 -5.31 8.00
N THR A 104 -18.32 -5.75 7.28
CA THR A 104 -18.46 -6.48 6.00
C THR A 104 -19.21 -7.79 6.17
N ARG A 105 -19.03 -8.49 7.30
CA ARG A 105 -19.82 -9.70 7.62
C ARG A 105 -21.27 -9.36 7.93
N ALA A 106 -21.52 -8.35 8.77
CA ALA A 106 -22.86 -8.02 9.22
C ALA A 106 -23.73 -7.41 8.11
N PHE A 107 -23.18 -6.49 7.34
CA PHE A 107 -23.94 -5.70 6.36
C PHE A 107 -23.74 -6.13 4.91
N GLY A 108 -22.77 -7.01 4.65
CA GLY A 108 -22.41 -7.50 3.31
C GLY A 108 -21.31 -6.68 2.65
N ARG A 109 -20.73 -7.27 1.60
CA ARG A 109 -19.55 -6.74 0.91
C ARG A 109 -19.89 -5.45 0.16
N ARG A 110 -21.06 -5.41 -0.49
CA ARG A 110 -21.60 -4.25 -1.20
C ARG A 110 -21.71 -3.02 -0.30
N ASN A 111 -22.36 -3.16 0.85
CA ASN A 111 -22.60 -2.04 1.76
C ASN A 111 -21.30 -1.56 2.42
N SER A 112 -20.36 -2.44 2.64
CA SER A 112 -19.02 -2.09 3.11
C SER A 112 -18.25 -1.25 2.08
N MET A 113 -18.30 -1.61 0.79
CA MET A 113 -17.72 -0.80 -0.29
C MET A 113 -18.40 0.57 -0.40
N LEU A 114 -19.74 0.60 -0.29
CA LEU A 114 -20.51 1.85 -0.32
C LEU A 114 -20.12 2.79 0.83
N GLY A 115 -20.04 2.27 2.06
CA GLY A 115 -19.61 3.02 3.23
C GLY A 115 -18.18 3.53 3.11
N GLY A 116 -17.27 2.67 2.63
CA GLY A 116 -15.87 3.05 2.37
C GLY A 116 -15.75 4.14 1.31
N GLY A 117 -16.47 4.03 0.20
CA GLY A 117 -16.49 5.05 -0.86
C GLY A 117 -17.07 6.39 -0.37
N ALA A 118 -18.16 6.36 0.39
CA ALA A 118 -18.80 7.56 0.94
C ALA A 118 -17.88 8.28 1.95
N THR A 119 -17.21 7.55 2.85
CA THR A 119 -16.28 8.15 3.81
C THR A 119 -15.03 8.73 3.10
N PHE A 120 -14.55 8.05 2.08
CA PHE A 120 -13.46 8.56 1.25
C PHE A 120 -13.86 9.85 0.51
N LEU A 121 -15.06 9.89 -0.06
CA LEU A 121 -15.61 11.08 -0.73
C LEU A 121 -15.71 12.28 0.21
N ALA A 122 -16.20 12.07 1.43
CA ALA A 122 -16.23 13.11 2.46
C ALA A 122 -14.81 13.61 2.82
N GLY A 123 -13.85 12.70 2.95
CA GLY A 123 -12.43 13.02 3.19
C GLY A 123 -11.82 13.84 2.05
N ALA A 124 -12.08 13.48 0.79
CA ALA A 124 -11.63 14.21 -0.38
C ALA A 124 -12.19 15.64 -0.43
N ALA A 125 -13.48 15.81 -0.13
CA ALA A 125 -14.12 17.12 -0.08
C ALA A 125 -13.49 18.03 1.00
N ILE A 126 -13.23 17.49 2.20
CA ILE A 126 -12.60 18.22 3.31
C ILE A 126 -11.15 18.59 2.93
N ASN A 127 -10.37 17.68 2.35
CA ASN A 127 -8.99 17.94 1.95
C ASN A 127 -8.90 19.00 0.84
N GLY A 128 -9.74 18.91 -0.19
CA GLY A 128 -9.77 19.91 -1.27
C GLY A 128 -10.16 21.31 -0.78
N SER A 129 -11.03 21.40 0.25
CA SER A 129 -11.49 22.67 0.84
C SER A 129 -10.65 23.14 2.03
N ALA A 130 -9.55 22.45 2.38
CA ALA A 130 -8.81 22.69 3.61
C ALA A 130 -8.26 24.13 3.72
N LYS A 131 -8.45 24.70 4.90
CA LYS A 131 -7.93 26.03 5.27
C LYS A 131 -6.80 25.96 6.30
N ASN A 132 -6.76 24.92 7.11
CA ASN A 132 -5.79 24.69 8.17
C ASN A 132 -5.33 23.21 8.22
N ILE A 133 -4.26 22.94 8.97
CA ILE A 133 -3.68 21.60 9.11
C ILE A 133 -4.66 20.61 9.74
N ALA A 134 -5.50 21.05 10.70
CA ALA A 134 -6.47 20.17 11.34
C ALA A 134 -7.48 19.62 10.34
N MET A 135 -7.98 20.45 9.41
CA MET A 135 -8.86 19.97 8.33
C MET A 135 -8.17 18.94 7.43
N LEU A 136 -6.88 19.17 7.10
CA LEU A 136 -6.11 18.21 6.31
C LEU A 136 -5.99 16.87 7.04
N ILE A 137 -5.69 16.86 8.34
CA ILE A 137 -5.55 15.64 9.12
C ILE A 137 -6.91 14.92 9.24
N ILE A 138 -8.01 15.65 9.52
CA ILE A 138 -9.36 15.06 9.57
C ILE A 138 -9.73 14.45 8.22
N GLY A 139 -9.47 15.18 7.13
CA GLY A 139 -9.69 14.65 5.79
C GLY A 139 -8.87 13.38 5.52
N ARG A 140 -7.60 13.33 5.94
CA ARG A 140 -6.73 12.14 5.85
C ARG A 140 -7.26 10.95 6.66
N ILE A 141 -7.79 11.20 7.85
CA ILE A 141 -8.41 10.15 8.67
C ILE A 141 -9.62 9.56 7.94
N LEU A 142 -10.49 10.39 7.38
CA LEU A 142 -11.65 9.92 6.61
C LEU A 142 -11.24 9.17 5.34
N LEU A 143 -10.24 9.64 4.60
CA LEU A 143 -9.67 8.93 3.46
C LEU A 143 -9.12 7.55 3.90
N GLY A 144 -8.40 7.51 5.02
CA GLY A 144 -7.85 6.27 5.58
C GLY A 144 -8.93 5.26 5.97
N ILE A 145 -10.03 5.71 6.59
CA ILE A 145 -11.19 4.86 6.89
C ILE A 145 -11.74 4.27 5.60
N GLY A 146 -11.97 5.10 4.57
CA GLY A 146 -12.45 4.64 3.28
C GLY A 146 -11.54 3.60 2.63
N VAL A 147 -10.23 3.83 2.64
CA VAL A 147 -9.21 2.88 2.15
C VAL A 147 -9.25 1.56 2.95
N GLY A 148 -9.36 1.62 4.28
CA GLY A 148 -9.45 0.43 5.14
C GLY A 148 -10.64 -0.45 4.77
N PHE A 149 -11.81 0.14 4.57
CA PHE A 149 -13.01 -0.58 4.13
C PHE A 149 -12.88 -1.14 2.71
N ALA A 150 -12.35 -0.38 1.76
CA ALA A 150 -12.17 -0.84 0.38
C ALA A 150 -11.16 -1.98 0.30
N ASN A 151 -10.01 -1.86 0.94
CA ASN A 151 -8.99 -2.91 0.99
C ASN A 151 -9.50 -4.21 1.62
N GLN A 152 -10.49 -4.15 2.52
CA GLN A 152 -11.11 -5.33 3.10
C GLN A 152 -12.19 -5.92 2.18
N SER A 153 -13.09 -5.10 1.68
CA SER A 153 -14.29 -5.57 0.99
C SER A 153 -14.07 -5.92 -0.48
N VAL A 154 -13.19 -5.20 -1.18
CA VAL A 154 -13.02 -5.38 -2.64
C VAL A 154 -12.35 -6.71 -3.02
N PRO A 155 -11.16 -7.08 -2.50
CA PRO A 155 -10.56 -8.38 -2.83
C PRO A 155 -11.46 -9.54 -2.40
N LEU A 156 -12.17 -9.38 -1.27
CA LEU A 156 -13.15 -10.35 -0.81
C LEU A 156 -14.28 -10.52 -1.82
N TYR A 157 -14.87 -9.42 -2.28
CA TYR A 157 -15.90 -9.42 -3.33
C TYR A 157 -15.40 -10.10 -4.61
N LEU A 158 -14.20 -9.74 -5.06
CA LEU A 158 -13.59 -10.29 -6.28
C LEU A 158 -13.39 -11.81 -6.17
N SER A 159 -12.90 -12.29 -5.03
CA SER A 159 -12.65 -13.72 -4.83
C SER A 159 -13.93 -14.55 -4.75
N GLU A 160 -15.03 -13.97 -4.24
CA GLU A 160 -16.34 -14.63 -4.13
C GLU A 160 -17.14 -14.64 -5.45
N MET A 161 -16.97 -13.59 -6.27
CA MET A 161 -17.64 -13.49 -7.58
C MET A 161 -16.90 -14.23 -8.69
N ALA A 162 -15.58 -14.36 -8.57
CA ALA A 162 -14.74 -14.94 -9.62
C ALA A 162 -14.95 -16.46 -9.79
N PRO A 163 -14.93 -16.96 -11.04
CA PRO A 163 -14.75 -18.38 -11.30
C PRO A 163 -13.42 -18.87 -10.72
N ALA A 164 -13.35 -20.11 -10.22
CA ALA A 164 -12.18 -20.64 -9.52
C ALA A 164 -10.88 -20.49 -10.33
N ARG A 165 -10.92 -20.75 -11.64
CA ARG A 165 -9.77 -20.65 -12.57
C ARG A 165 -9.25 -19.22 -12.77
N LEU A 166 -10.10 -18.21 -12.62
CA LEU A 166 -9.78 -16.80 -12.90
C LEU A 166 -9.67 -15.95 -11.63
N ARG A 167 -9.83 -16.55 -10.46
CA ARG A 167 -9.83 -15.86 -9.18
C ARG A 167 -8.54 -15.09 -8.93
N GLY A 168 -7.39 -15.71 -9.23
CA GLY A 168 -6.09 -15.05 -9.11
C GLY A 168 -5.97 -13.81 -10.00
N MET A 169 -6.31 -13.96 -11.28
CA MET A 169 -6.27 -12.88 -12.26
C MET A 169 -7.17 -11.69 -11.85
N LEU A 170 -8.40 -11.97 -11.41
CA LEU A 170 -9.35 -10.91 -11.01
C LEU A 170 -8.92 -10.20 -9.73
N ASN A 171 -8.29 -10.89 -8.78
CA ASN A 171 -7.71 -10.24 -7.61
C ASN A 171 -6.51 -9.35 -7.94
N ILE A 172 -5.69 -9.73 -8.92
CA ILE A 172 -4.63 -8.85 -9.43
C ILE A 172 -5.24 -7.61 -10.12
N GLY A 173 -6.47 -7.70 -10.64
CA GLY A 173 -7.21 -6.55 -11.15
C GLY A 173 -7.36 -5.42 -10.13
N PHE A 174 -7.52 -5.72 -8.84
CA PHE A 174 -7.51 -4.72 -7.78
C PHE A 174 -6.15 -3.99 -7.70
N GLN A 175 -5.04 -4.75 -7.75
CA GLN A 175 -3.69 -4.16 -7.78
C GLN A 175 -3.46 -3.32 -9.04
N LEU A 176 -3.96 -3.76 -10.19
CA LEU A 176 -3.88 -2.97 -11.43
C LEU A 176 -4.59 -1.63 -11.27
N MET A 177 -5.77 -1.59 -10.66
CA MET A 177 -6.49 -0.34 -10.39
C MET A 177 -5.72 0.56 -9.42
N ILE A 178 -5.00 0.01 -8.44
CA ILE A 178 -4.11 0.79 -7.58
C ILE A 178 -3.01 1.46 -8.42
N THR A 179 -2.33 0.72 -9.30
CA THR A 179 -1.24 1.27 -10.13
C THR A 179 -1.74 2.30 -11.14
N ILE A 180 -2.92 2.10 -11.71
CA ILE A 180 -3.60 3.09 -12.56
C ILE A 180 -3.94 4.35 -11.75
N GLY A 181 -4.42 4.19 -10.52
CA GLY A 181 -4.71 5.31 -9.61
C GLY A 181 -3.46 6.15 -9.33
N ILE A 182 -2.32 5.51 -9.06
CA ILE A 182 -1.03 6.19 -8.87
C ILE A 182 -0.62 6.96 -10.14
N LEU A 183 -0.70 6.33 -11.30
CA LEU A 183 -0.36 6.96 -12.56
C LEU A 183 -1.22 8.19 -12.85
N VAL A 184 -2.54 8.07 -12.70
CA VAL A 184 -3.49 9.17 -12.90
C VAL A 184 -3.21 10.32 -11.92
N ALA A 185 -2.95 10.01 -10.66
CA ALA A 185 -2.61 11.01 -9.65
C ALA A 185 -1.31 11.77 -10.00
N ASN A 186 -0.28 11.05 -10.47
CA ASN A 186 0.98 11.68 -10.91
C ASN A 186 0.78 12.58 -12.12
N LEU A 187 -0.05 12.16 -13.09
CA LEU A 187 -0.43 13.00 -14.24
C LEU A 187 -1.17 14.27 -13.80
N ILE A 188 -2.10 14.13 -12.84
CA ILE A 188 -2.82 15.27 -12.27
C ILE A 188 -1.84 16.19 -11.51
N ASN A 189 -0.92 15.67 -10.73
CA ASN A 189 0.11 16.47 -10.06
C ASN A 189 0.93 17.26 -11.06
N TYR A 190 1.37 16.62 -12.16
CA TYR A 190 2.11 17.29 -13.23
C TYR A 190 1.30 18.40 -13.89
N GLY A 191 0.01 18.16 -14.18
CA GLY A 191 -0.87 19.16 -14.77
C GLY A 191 -1.26 20.30 -13.83
N THR A 192 -1.36 20.02 -12.52
CA THR A 192 -1.81 21.01 -11.53
C THR A 192 -0.67 21.79 -10.88
N SER A 193 0.57 21.35 -11.03
CA SER A 193 1.76 22.06 -10.50
C SER A 193 1.89 23.48 -11.07
N ASN A 194 1.48 23.68 -12.33
CA ASN A 194 1.56 24.95 -13.05
C ASN A 194 0.36 25.88 -12.79
N ILE A 195 -0.65 25.46 -12.02
CA ILE A 195 -1.79 26.32 -11.69
C ILE A 195 -1.38 27.40 -10.69
N SER A 196 -1.40 28.66 -11.13
CA SER A 196 -1.08 29.83 -10.32
C SER A 196 -2.12 30.06 -9.20
N GLY A 197 -1.74 30.86 -8.19
CA GLY A 197 -2.65 31.29 -7.11
C GLY A 197 -2.92 30.25 -6.03
N GLY A 198 -2.11 29.17 -5.94
CA GLY A 198 -2.24 28.16 -4.85
C GLY A 198 -3.45 27.24 -4.98
N TRP A 199 -4.08 27.14 -6.14
CA TRP A 199 -5.21 26.26 -6.39
C TRP A 199 -4.79 24.84 -6.84
N GLY A 200 -3.55 24.66 -7.33
CA GLY A 200 -3.08 23.37 -7.86
C GLY A 200 -3.24 22.21 -6.88
N TRP A 201 -2.77 22.35 -5.65
CA TRP A 201 -2.90 21.34 -4.62
C TRP A 201 -4.36 21.07 -4.20
N ARG A 202 -5.24 22.10 -4.26
CA ARG A 202 -6.67 21.94 -3.96
C ARG A 202 -7.36 21.09 -5.02
N VAL A 203 -7.08 21.35 -6.28
CA VAL A 203 -7.59 20.57 -7.42
C VAL A 203 -7.08 19.14 -7.30
N GLY A 204 -5.78 18.96 -7.05
CA GLY A 204 -5.20 17.63 -6.87
C GLY A 204 -5.87 16.82 -5.77
N LEU A 205 -5.98 17.38 -4.55
CA LEU A 205 -6.62 16.69 -3.43
C LEU A 205 -8.15 16.54 -3.62
N GLY A 206 -8.80 17.51 -4.23
CA GLY A 206 -10.23 17.48 -4.48
C GLY A 206 -10.65 16.47 -5.54
N LEU A 207 -9.84 16.24 -6.57
CA LEU A 207 -10.07 15.25 -7.62
C LEU A 207 -10.03 13.80 -7.10
N ALA A 208 -9.55 13.56 -5.88
CA ALA A 208 -9.74 12.28 -5.18
C ALA A 208 -11.24 11.92 -5.03
N ALA A 209 -12.14 12.88 -5.14
CA ALA A 209 -13.58 12.64 -5.21
C ALA A 209 -14.00 11.83 -6.45
N VAL A 210 -13.29 11.92 -7.56
CA VAL A 210 -13.67 11.21 -8.80
C VAL A 210 -13.62 9.68 -8.60
N PRO A 211 -12.50 9.05 -8.22
CA PRO A 211 -12.50 7.62 -7.95
C PRO A 211 -13.44 7.23 -6.78
N ALA A 212 -13.65 8.12 -5.79
CA ALA A 212 -14.61 7.90 -4.73
C ALA A 212 -16.06 7.82 -5.25
N VAL A 213 -16.44 8.70 -6.14
CA VAL A 213 -17.77 8.66 -6.80
C VAL A 213 -17.92 7.39 -7.62
N ILE A 214 -16.89 6.99 -8.39
CA ILE A 214 -16.94 5.77 -9.21
C ILE A 214 -17.23 4.54 -8.35
N ILE A 215 -16.50 4.34 -7.25
CA ILE A 215 -16.73 3.17 -6.40
C ILE A 215 -18.05 3.27 -5.63
N THR A 216 -18.45 4.47 -5.18
CA THR A 216 -19.69 4.67 -4.43
C THR A 216 -20.92 4.41 -5.30
N LEU A 217 -20.97 5.00 -6.50
CA LEU A 217 -22.04 4.73 -7.47
C LEU A 217 -21.99 3.30 -7.98
N GLY A 218 -20.78 2.78 -8.22
CA GLY A 218 -20.56 1.38 -8.58
C GLY A 218 -21.14 0.44 -7.53
N ALA A 219 -20.87 0.67 -6.26
CA ALA A 219 -21.39 -0.14 -5.16
C ALA A 219 -22.93 -0.10 -5.05
N LEU A 220 -23.59 0.98 -5.48
CA LEU A 220 -25.05 1.03 -5.54
C LEU A 220 -25.63 0.08 -6.59
N ILE A 221 -24.90 -0.14 -7.69
CA ILE A 221 -25.36 -1.00 -8.80
C ILE A 221 -24.95 -2.46 -8.57
N LEU A 222 -23.82 -2.69 -7.87
CA LEU A 222 -23.30 -4.03 -7.61
C LEU A 222 -24.30 -4.86 -6.78
N PRO A 223 -24.50 -6.14 -7.12
CA PRO A 223 -25.20 -7.09 -6.25
C PRO A 223 -24.31 -7.49 -5.08
N ASP A 224 -24.89 -8.07 -4.05
CA ASP A 224 -24.09 -8.71 -3.01
C ASP A 224 -23.64 -10.11 -3.45
N THR A 225 -22.58 -10.62 -2.83
CA THR A 225 -21.99 -11.91 -3.22
C THR A 225 -22.83 -13.08 -2.70
N PRO A 226 -22.76 -14.26 -3.37
CA PRO A 226 -23.47 -15.47 -2.91
C PRO A 226 -23.11 -15.84 -1.47
N ASN A 227 -21.83 -15.80 -1.12
CA ASN A 227 -21.35 -16.11 0.23
C ASN A 227 -21.98 -15.18 1.28
N SER A 228 -21.99 -13.88 1.00
CA SER A 228 -22.60 -12.88 1.86
C SER A 228 -24.12 -13.12 2.06
N LEU A 229 -24.79 -13.54 0.99
CA LEU A 229 -26.24 -13.86 1.05
C LEU A 229 -26.50 -15.12 1.88
N VAL A 230 -25.66 -16.17 1.75
CA VAL A 230 -25.75 -17.40 2.57
C VAL A 230 -25.47 -17.09 4.03
N GLU A 231 -24.41 -16.34 4.34
CA GLU A 231 -24.07 -15.95 5.72
C GLU A 231 -25.22 -15.21 6.42
N ARG A 232 -26.03 -14.46 5.66
CA ARG A 232 -27.19 -13.71 6.16
C ARG A 232 -28.52 -14.48 6.00
N GLY A 233 -28.48 -15.75 5.64
CA GLY A 233 -29.66 -16.61 5.54
C GLY A 233 -30.61 -16.33 4.37
N GLN A 234 -30.15 -15.61 3.32
CA GLN A 234 -30.96 -15.27 2.15
C GLN A 234 -30.83 -16.32 1.03
N THR A 235 -31.29 -17.53 1.29
CA THR A 235 -31.15 -18.74 0.44
C THR A 235 -31.53 -18.52 -1.01
N GLU A 236 -32.76 -18.02 -1.27
CA GLU A 236 -33.26 -17.88 -2.64
C GLU A 236 -32.46 -16.86 -3.46
N LYS A 237 -32.07 -15.75 -2.82
CA LYS A 237 -31.21 -14.76 -3.48
C LYS A 237 -29.82 -15.30 -3.75
N ALA A 238 -29.25 -16.10 -2.84
CA ALA A 238 -27.95 -16.73 -3.02
C ALA A 238 -27.95 -17.68 -4.21
N LYS A 239 -28.97 -18.57 -4.33
CA LYS A 239 -29.13 -19.47 -5.48
C LYS A 239 -29.33 -18.72 -6.79
N ALA A 240 -30.18 -17.70 -6.80
CA ALA A 240 -30.39 -16.86 -7.97
C ALA A 240 -29.09 -16.16 -8.41
N MET A 241 -28.28 -15.69 -7.45
CA MET A 241 -26.97 -15.06 -7.73
C MET A 241 -25.98 -16.05 -8.28
N LEU A 242 -25.88 -17.26 -7.71
CA LEU A 242 -25.01 -18.33 -8.22
C LEU A 242 -25.35 -18.69 -9.67
N ARG A 243 -26.63 -18.88 -10.00
CA ARG A 243 -27.06 -19.13 -11.38
C ARG A 243 -26.61 -18.01 -12.33
N ARG A 244 -26.74 -16.77 -11.90
CA ARG A 244 -26.33 -15.59 -12.70
C ARG A 244 -24.83 -15.51 -12.92
N ILE A 245 -24.03 -15.86 -11.89
CA ILE A 245 -22.57 -15.82 -11.96
C ILE A 245 -22.04 -16.98 -12.82
N ARG A 246 -22.56 -18.19 -12.62
CA ARG A 246 -22.07 -19.39 -13.32
C ARG A 246 -22.65 -19.54 -14.72
N GLY A 247 -23.78 -18.89 -14.99
CA GLY A 247 -24.49 -19.04 -16.27
C GLY A 247 -25.08 -20.45 -16.45
N SER A 248 -25.29 -21.20 -15.37
CA SER A 248 -25.85 -22.54 -15.32
C SER A 248 -27.05 -22.60 -14.39
N SER A 249 -28.04 -23.44 -14.72
CA SER A 249 -29.17 -23.69 -13.83
C SER A 249 -28.82 -24.63 -12.68
N ASP A 250 -27.81 -25.49 -12.87
CA ASP A 250 -27.37 -26.48 -11.89
C ASP A 250 -26.26 -25.85 -11.02
N VAL A 251 -26.67 -25.31 -9.88
CA VAL A 251 -25.80 -24.70 -8.88
C VAL A 251 -26.05 -25.26 -7.47
N GLN A 252 -26.82 -26.37 -7.39
CA GLN A 252 -27.22 -26.91 -6.10
C GLN A 252 -26.02 -27.41 -5.30
N GLU A 253 -25.11 -28.14 -5.93
CA GLU A 253 -23.95 -28.71 -5.27
C GLU A 253 -23.02 -27.58 -4.73
N GLU A 254 -22.77 -26.54 -5.54
CA GLU A 254 -21.98 -25.38 -5.11
C GLU A 254 -22.66 -24.62 -3.97
N TYR A 255 -23.99 -24.50 -4.01
CA TYR A 255 -24.76 -23.88 -2.95
C TYR A 255 -24.65 -24.65 -1.64
N ASP A 256 -24.78 -25.99 -1.69
CA ASP A 256 -24.69 -26.85 -0.51
C ASP A 256 -23.30 -26.80 0.11
N ASP A 257 -22.22 -26.72 -0.71
CA ASP A 257 -20.86 -26.49 -0.24
C ASP A 257 -20.70 -25.12 0.45
N LEU A 258 -21.34 -24.07 -0.07
CA LEU A 258 -21.31 -22.74 0.57
C LEU A 258 -22.06 -22.73 1.91
N VAL A 259 -23.19 -23.43 2.03
CA VAL A 259 -23.92 -23.57 3.27
C VAL A 259 -23.10 -24.36 4.29
N ALA A 260 -22.53 -25.49 3.89
CA ALA A 260 -21.66 -26.28 4.75
C ALA A 260 -20.46 -25.47 5.27
N ALA A 261 -19.84 -24.64 4.39
CA ALA A 261 -18.77 -23.72 4.76
C ALA A 261 -19.23 -22.66 5.78
N SER A 262 -20.38 -22.07 5.53
CA SER A 262 -20.96 -21.06 6.44
C SER A 262 -21.26 -21.65 7.82
N ASP A 263 -21.85 -22.84 7.87
CA ASP A 263 -22.20 -23.49 9.14
C ASP A 263 -20.95 -23.98 9.89
N ALA A 264 -19.93 -24.50 9.18
CA ALA A 264 -18.64 -24.81 9.78
C ALA A 264 -17.98 -23.57 10.41
N SER A 265 -18.10 -22.41 9.76
CA SER A 265 -17.55 -21.16 10.30
C SER A 265 -18.24 -20.67 11.58
N LYS A 266 -19.56 -20.95 11.74
CA LYS A 266 -20.34 -20.61 12.93
C LYS A 266 -19.98 -21.45 14.15
N VAL A 267 -19.53 -22.70 13.92
CA VAL A 267 -19.16 -23.64 14.99
C VAL A 267 -17.83 -23.23 15.68
N VAL A 268 -16.97 -22.48 14.99
CA VAL A 268 -15.68 -22.06 15.52
C VAL A 268 -15.87 -20.95 16.57
N LYS A 269 -15.87 -21.32 17.85
CA LYS A 269 -16.07 -20.36 18.97
C LYS A 269 -14.87 -19.44 19.24
N HIS A 270 -13.66 -19.89 18.92
CA HIS A 270 -12.39 -19.17 19.20
C HIS A 270 -11.46 -19.19 17.97
N PRO A 271 -11.72 -18.36 16.95
CA PRO A 271 -10.95 -18.37 15.72
C PRO A 271 -9.44 -18.15 15.93
N TRP A 272 -9.08 -17.23 16.80
CA TRP A 272 -7.69 -16.89 17.12
C TRP A 272 -6.90 -18.05 17.73
N SER A 273 -7.54 -18.80 18.62
CA SER A 273 -6.94 -19.99 19.25
C SER A 273 -6.73 -21.10 18.22
N THR A 274 -7.70 -21.27 17.31
CA THR A 274 -7.64 -22.31 16.27
C THR A 274 -6.51 -22.04 15.27
N LEU A 275 -6.29 -20.77 14.89
CA LEU A 275 -5.17 -20.36 14.02
C LEU A 275 -3.79 -20.66 14.62
N SER A 276 -3.67 -20.70 15.95
CA SER A 276 -2.41 -21.02 16.64
C SER A 276 -2.06 -22.51 16.62
N ASN A 277 -2.98 -23.39 16.18
CA ASN A 277 -2.74 -24.83 16.09
C ASN A 277 -1.62 -25.17 15.09
N LYS A 278 -0.86 -26.24 15.38
CA LYS A 278 0.27 -26.69 14.54
C LYS A 278 -0.11 -26.90 13.07
N LYS A 279 -1.35 -27.32 12.80
CA LYS A 279 -1.87 -27.55 11.44
C LYS A 279 -1.90 -26.28 10.60
N TYR A 280 -2.17 -25.13 11.18
CA TYR A 280 -2.35 -23.83 10.49
C TYR A 280 -1.15 -22.88 10.60
N ARG A 281 -0.12 -23.27 11.36
CA ARG A 281 1.10 -22.48 11.53
C ARG A 281 1.79 -22.09 10.22
N PRO A 282 1.97 -22.98 9.23
CA PRO A 282 2.63 -22.60 7.99
C PRO A 282 1.88 -21.47 7.25
N GLN A 283 0.55 -21.57 7.18
CA GLN A 283 -0.28 -20.55 6.56
C GLN A 283 -0.25 -19.22 7.33
N LEU A 284 -0.29 -19.30 8.67
CA LEU A 284 -0.19 -18.13 9.52
C LEU A 284 1.16 -17.42 9.34
N VAL A 285 2.25 -18.20 9.29
CA VAL A 285 3.60 -17.66 9.06
C VAL A 285 3.69 -17.00 7.70
N MET A 286 3.20 -17.63 6.64
CA MET A 286 3.20 -17.06 5.29
C MET A 286 2.35 -15.80 5.19
N SER A 287 1.15 -15.80 5.78
CA SER A 287 0.27 -14.63 5.84
C SER A 287 0.89 -13.45 6.58
N PHE A 288 1.85 -13.71 7.47
CA PHE A 288 2.57 -12.68 8.17
C PHE A 288 3.84 -12.24 7.42
N LEU A 289 4.67 -13.21 7.01
CA LEU A 289 5.99 -12.92 6.45
C LEU A 289 5.91 -12.28 5.05
N ILE A 290 4.99 -12.74 4.17
CA ILE A 290 4.89 -12.19 2.82
C ILE A 290 4.60 -10.69 2.85
N PRO A 291 3.56 -10.17 3.54
CA PRO A 291 3.33 -8.75 3.61
C PRO A 291 4.40 -7.99 4.39
N MET A 292 4.99 -8.63 5.41
CA MET A 292 6.10 -8.03 6.13
C MET A 292 7.27 -7.77 5.18
N PHE A 293 7.69 -8.76 4.41
CA PHE A 293 8.76 -8.59 3.44
C PHE A 293 8.37 -7.64 2.31
N GLN A 294 7.13 -7.69 1.81
CA GLN A 294 6.61 -6.75 0.84
C GLN A 294 6.77 -5.30 1.31
N GLN A 295 6.43 -5.02 2.56
CA GLN A 295 6.62 -3.69 3.14
C GLN A 295 8.09 -3.37 3.38
N LEU A 296 8.93 -4.37 3.71
CA LEU A 296 10.36 -4.20 3.88
C LEU A 296 11.13 -3.92 2.58
N THR A 297 10.54 -4.16 1.40
CA THR A 297 11.15 -3.74 0.13
C THR A 297 11.28 -2.23 -0.03
N GLY A 298 10.51 -1.42 0.70
CA GLY A 298 10.53 0.04 0.57
C GLY A 298 9.71 0.62 -0.59
N ILE A 299 8.93 -0.21 -1.31
CA ILE A 299 8.16 0.24 -2.48
C ILE A 299 7.24 1.43 -2.19
N ASN A 300 6.60 1.45 -1.02
CA ASN A 300 5.71 2.54 -0.65
C ASN A 300 6.44 3.88 -0.51
N MET A 301 7.72 3.85 -0.09
CA MET A 301 8.54 5.06 -0.07
C MET A 301 8.77 5.61 -1.47
N VAL A 302 9.12 4.71 -2.40
CA VAL A 302 9.35 5.09 -3.79
C VAL A 302 8.09 5.61 -4.45
N MET A 303 6.94 4.94 -4.24
CA MET A 303 5.68 5.33 -4.87
C MET A 303 5.08 6.60 -4.25
N PHE A 304 5.14 6.73 -2.93
CA PHE A 304 4.53 7.83 -2.21
C PHE A 304 5.35 9.12 -2.29
N TYR A 305 6.68 9.00 -2.16
CA TYR A 305 7.58 10.15 -2.15
C TYR A 305 8.37 10.32 -3.46
N ALA A 306 7.94 9.69 -4.56
CA ALA A 306 8.65 9.77 -5.84
C ALA A 306 9.02 11.22 -6.24
N PRO A 307 8.09 12.20 -6.27
CA PRO A 307 8.45 13.58 -6.64
C PRO A 307 9.43 14.22 -5.68
N VAL A 308 9.27 13.98 -4.37
CA VAL A 308 10.17 14.52 -3.33
C VAL A 308 11.56 13.89 -3.45
N LEU A 309 11.62 12.57 -3.67
CA LEU A 309 12.88 11.84 -3.88
C LEU A 309 13.63 12.39 -5.09
N PHE A 310 12.95 12.62 -6.20
CA PHE A 310 13.58 13.16 -7.40
C PHE A 310 14.04 14.62 -7.23
N LYS A 311 13.30 15.45 -6.49
CA LYS A 311 13.77 16.78 -6.07
C LYS A 311 15.04 16.71 -5.22
N THR A 312 15.10 15.76 -4.28
CA THR A 312 16.28 15.56 -3.42
C THR A 312 17.51 15.15 -4.23
N ILE A 313 17.33 14.38 -5.30
CA ILE A 313 18.42 13.99 -6.21
C ILE A 313 18.86 15.16 -7.13
N GLY A 314 18.18 16.29 -7.11
CA GLY A 314 18.56 17.49 -7.86
C GLY A 314 17.78 17.72 -9.16
N PHE A 315 16.66 17.02 -9.36
CA PHE A 315 15.74 17.36 -10.45
C PHE A 315 15.00 18.67 -10.13
N GLY A 316 14.75 19.47 -11.15
CA GLY A 316 13.78 20.57 -11.07
C GLY A 316 12.35 20.08 -10.82
N ASP A 317 11.44 20.97 -10.49
CA ASP A 317 10.07 20.65 -10.10
C ASP A 317 9.34 19.85 -11.19
N ASP A 318 9.34 20.33 -12.42
CA ASP A 318 8.70 19.66 -13.55
C ASP A 318 9.32 18.30 -13.89
N ALA A 319 10.65 18.22 -13.85
CA ALA A 319 11.37 16.97 -14.11
C ALA A 319 11.11 15.92 -13.04
N SER A 320 10.96 16.32 -11.79
CA SER A 320 10.64 15.43 -10.67
C SER A 320 9.24 14.84 -10.79
N LEU A 321 8.25 15.65 -11.15
CA LEU A 321 6.89 15.20 -11.38
C LEU A 321 6.80 14.30 -12.61
N MET A 322 7.51 14.64 -13.71
CA MET A 322 7.56 13.80 -14.91
C MET A 322 8.23 12.44 -14.62
N ALA A 323 9.30 12.40 -13.83
CA ALA A 323 9.94 11.15 -13.43
C ALA A 323 8.97 10.27 -12.60
N ALA A 324 8.13 10.87 -11.74
CA ALA A 324 7.09 10.15 -11.04
C ALA A 324 6.01 9.58 -11.98
N VAL A 325 5.62 10.30 -13.03
CA VAL A 325 4.71 9.80 -14.08
C VAL A 325 5.32 8.59 -14.79
N ILE A 326 6.60 8.66 -15.18
CA ILE A 326 7.30 7.54 -15.83
C ILE A 326 7.32 6.32 -14.92
N THR A 327 7.65 6.50 -13.65
CA THR A 327 7.67 5.41 -12.66
C THR A 327 6.28 4.80 -12.47
N GLY A 328 5.22 5.61 -12.45
CA GLY A 328 3.84 5.16 -12.40
C GLY A 328 3.43 4.37 -13.64
N LEU A 329 3.85 4.80 -14.82
CA LEU A 329 3.59 4.09 -16.08
C LEU A 329 4.29 2.73 -16.11
N VAL A 330 5.54 2.66 -15.69
CA VAL A 330 6.29 1.40 -15.57
C VAL A 330 5.59 0.45 -14.59
N ASN A 331 5.13 0.96 -13.43
CA ASN A 331 4.40 0.18 -12.45
C ASN A 331 3.12 -0.43 -13.03
N ALA A 332 2.29 0.36 -13.70
CA ALA A 332 1.05 -0.11 -14.32
C ALA A 332 1.31 -1.13 -15.43
N SER A 333 2.30 -0.87 -16.31
CA SER A 333 2.67 -1.78 -17.39
C SER A 333 3.20 -3.12 -16.88
N ALA A 334 4.06 -3.09 -15.86
CA ALA A 334 4.61 -4.30 -15.24
C ALA A 334 3.51 -5.11 -14.52
N THR A 335 2.50 -4.46 -13.93
CA THR A 335 1.34 -5.16 -13.33
C THR A 335 0.52 -5.90 -14.40
N ILE A 336 0.37 -5.33 -15.61
CA ILE A 336 -0.28 -6.03 -16.73
C ILE A 336 0.52 -7.28 -17.11
N VAL A 337 1.85 -7.19 -17.18
CA VAL A 337 2.71 -8.35 -17.41
C VAL A 337 2.49 -9.42 -16.34
N SER A 338 2.36 -9.04 -15.07
CA SER A 338 2.04 -9.97 -13.98
C SER A 338 0.74 -10.74 -14.22
N ILE A 339 -0.33 -10.05 -14.62
CA ILE A 339 -1.64 -10.67 -14.92
C ILE A 339 -1.50 -11.77 -15.98
N LEU A 340 -0.66 -11.53 -16.98
CA LEU A 340 -0.47 -12.46 -18.11
C LEU A 340 0.47 -13.63 -17.78
N THR A 341 1.36 -13.47 -16.81
CA THR A 341 2.47 -14.40 -16.54
C THR A 341 2.30 -15.24 -15.28
N VAL A 342 1.58 -14.74 -14.27
CA VAL A 342 1.48 -15.36 -12.94
C VAL A 342 0.96 -16.80 -12.97
N ASP A 343 -0.03 -17.08 -13.82
CA ASP A 343 -0.64 -18.41 -13.92
C ASP A 343 0.19 -19.36 -14.81
N ARG A 344 1.10 -18.84 -15.65
CA ARG A 344 1.98 -19.64 -16.55
C ARG A 344 3.31 -19.98 -15.90
N ILE A 345 3.98 -19.00 -15.31
CA ILE A 345 5.32 -19.14 -14.74
C ILE A 345 5.26 -19.66 -13.29
N GLY A 346 4.17 -19.34 -12.60
CA GLY A 346 3.99 -19.70 -11.19
C GLY A 346 4.54 -18.64 -10.23
N ARG A 347 3.87 -18.50 -9.10
CA ARG A 347 4.12 -17.44 -8.11
C ARG A 347 5.51 -17.49 -7.49
N ARG A 348 6.01 -18.73 -7.19
CA ARG A 348 7.31 -18.90 -6.53
C ARG A 348 8.46 -18.36 -7.39
N VAL A 349 8.43 -18.65 -8.70
CA VAL A 349 9.46 -18.20 -9.64
C VAL A 349 9.44 -16.68 -9.74
N LEU A 350 8.23 -16.08 -9.87
CA LEU A 350 8.08 -14.63 -9.93
C LEU A 350 8.57 -13.94 -8.64
N PHE A 351 8.28 -14.50 -7.45
CA PHE A 351 8.77 -13.96 -6.19
C PHE A 351 10.29 -13.96 -6.10
N LEU A 352 10.94 -15.05 -6.52
CA LEU A 352 12.39 -15.17 -6.48
C LEU A 352 13.06 -14.22 -7.49
N GLU A 353 12.58 -14.22 -8.73
CA GLU A 353 13.09 -13.36 -9.79
C GLU A 353 12.95 -11.88 -9.43
N GLY A 354 11.74 -11.43 -9.10
CA GLY A 354 11.52 -10.04 -8.73
C GLY A 354 12.27 -9.65 -7.45
N GLY A 355 12.42 -10.57 -6.49
CA GLY A 355 13.23 -10.34 -5.29
C GLY A 355 14.69 -10.07 -5.62
N VAL A 356 15.31 -10.89 -6.47
CA VAL A 356 16.69 -10.69 -6.92
C VAL A 356 16.84 -9.37 -7.69
N GLN A 357 15.92 -9.10 -8.62
CA GLN A 357 15.92 -7.87 -9.39
C GLN A 357 15.82 -6.63 -8.49
N MET A 358 14.92 -6.64 -7.51
CA MET A 358 14.78 -5.53 -6.56
C MET A 358 16.04 -5.31 -5.72
N ILE A 359 16.68 -6.38 -5.23
CA ILE A 359 17.93 -6.28 -4.47
C ILE A 359 19.02 -5.64 -5.31
N ILE A 360 19.23 -6.13 -6.54
CA ILE A 360 20.24 -5.57 -7.45
C ILE A 360 19.95 -4.09 -7.70
N ALA A 361 18.74 -3.74 -8.05
CA ALA A 361 18.36 -2.36 -8.32
C ALA A 361 18.57 -1.44 -7.10
N GLN A 362 18.21 -1.89 -5.89
CA GLN A 362 18.41 -1.13 -4.66
C GLN A 362 19.89 -0.92 -4.34
N VAL A 363 20.70 -1.96 -4.46
CA VAL A 363 22.15 -1.85 -4.23
C VAL A 363 22.77 -0.85 -5.21
N VAL A 364 22.40 -0.92 -6.50
CA VAL A 364 22.91 0.02 -7.50
C VAL A 364 22.47 1.46 -7.18
N VAL A 365 21.19 1.71 -6.91
CA VAL A 365 20.68 3.05 -6.58
C VAL A 365 21.33 3.57 -5.30
N GLY A 366 21.41 2.75 -4.25
CA GLY A 366 22.06 3.14 -3.00
C GLY A 366 23.53 3.49 -3.17
N THR A 367 24.27 2.69 -3.95
CA THR A 367 25.67 2.95 -4.27
C THR A 367 25.85 4.24 -5.08
N LEU A 368 25.01 4.45 -6.10
CA LEU A 368 25.04 5.66 -6.91
C LEU A 368 24.80 6.92 -6.07
N ILE A 369 23.77 6.90 -5.22
CA ILE A 369 23.46 8.02 -4.32
C ILE A 369 24.60 8.20 -3.30
N GLY A 370 25.09 7.12 -2.69
CA GLY A 370 26.18 7.15 -1.70
C GLY A 370 27.50 7.71 -2.25
N ILE A 371 27.88 7.37 -3.48
CA ILE A 371 29.10 7.91 -4.13
C ILE A 371 28.98 9.44 -4.34
N LYS A 372 27.78 9.95 -4.67
CA LYS A 372 27.61 11.36 -5.02
C LYS A 372 27.34 12.27 -3.82
N PHE A 373 26.51 11.84 -2.89
CA PHE A 373 26.14 12.65 -1.73
C PHE A 373 26.98 12.35 -0.49
N GLY A 374 27.63 11.18 -0.44
CA GLY A 374 28.38 10.75 0.73
C GLY A 374 27.51 10.77 2.00
N THR A 375 28.15 10.83 3.14
CA THR A 375 27.50 10.97 4.45
C THR A 375 27.07 12.41 4.76
N SER A 376 27.62 13.40 4.05
CA SER A 376 27.36 14.82 4.26
C SER A 376 26.09 15.32 3.57
N GLY A 377 25.55 14.55 2.62
CA GLY A 377 24.37 14.99 1.85
C GLY A 377 24.65 16.17 0.91
N GLN A 378 25.94 16.48 0.66
CA GLN A 378 26.38 17.57 -0.19
C GLN A 378 26.86 17.03 -1.53
N GLY A 379 26.33 17.54 -2.63
CA GLY A 379 26.77 17.17 -3.97
C GLY A 379 25.76 17.57 -5.03
N ASP A 380 26.26 17.86 -6.22
CA ASP A 380 25.45 18.08 -7.40
C ASP A 380 25.47 16.84 -8.29
N ILE A 381 24.28 16.44 -8.72
CA ILE A 381 24.11 15.31 -9.64
C ILE A 381 23.94 15.86 -11.06
N SER A 382 24.80 15.40 -11.98
CA SER A 382 24.65 15.72 -13.40
C SER A 382 23.38 15.06 -13.98
N LYS A 383 22.73 15.72 -14.96
CA LYS A 383 21.51 15.21 -15.59
C LYS A 383 21.59 13.76 -16.09
N PRO A 384 22.69 13.31 -16.76
CA PRO A 384 22.81 11.92 -17.19
C PRO A 384 22.85 10.93 -16.02
N TYR A 385 23.51 11.31 -14.93
CA TYR A 385 23.59 10.48 -13.73
C TYR A 385 22.23 10.32 -13.06
N ALA A 386 21.48 11.41 -12.95
CA ALA A 386 20.13 11.40 -12.41
C ALA A 386 19.17 10.53 -13.25
N ILE A 387 19.27 10.57 -14.58
CA ILE A 387 18.51 9.68 -15.48
C ILE A 387 18.84 8.21 -15.21
N PHE A 388 20.12 7.90 -14.98
CA PHE A 388 20.56 6.54 -14.67
C PHE A 388 19.98 6.03 -13.34
N VAL A 389 19.93 6.89 -12.33
CA VAL A 389 19.26 6.58 -11.04
C VAL A 389 17.76 6.30 -11.26
N VAL A 390 17.05 7.13 -12.02
CA VAL A 390 15.63 6.92 -12.34
C VAL A 390 15.41 5.61 -13.08
N LEU A 391 16.30 5.25 -14.02
CA LEU A 391 16.22 3.97 -14.73
C LEU A 391 16.25 2.78 -13.76
N PHE A 392 17.18 2.76 -12.80
CA PHE A 392 17.24 1.69 -11.79
C PHE A 392 16.09 1.72 -10.81
N ILE A 393 15.52 2.89 -10.51
CA ILE A 393 14.26 2.99 -9.77
C ILE A 393 13.12 2.34 -10.57
N CYS A 394 13.04 2.57 -11.88
CA CYS A 394 12.05 1.90 -12.74
C CYS A 394 12.26 0.37 -12.80
N VAL A 395 13.51 -0.10 -12.82
CA VAL A 395 13.86 -1.53 -12.74
C VAL A 395 13.38 -2.11 -11.39
N PHE A 396 13.59 -1.41 -10.29
CA PHE A 396 13.10 -1.81 -8.98
C PHE A 396 11.57 -1.90 -8.93
N VAL A 397 10.88 -0.86 -9.42
CA VAL A 397 9.41 -0.79 -9.45
C VAL A 397 8.81 -1.87 -10.33
N SER A 398 9.39 -2.16 -11.50
CA SER A 398 8.93 -3.24 -12.37
C SER A 398 9.08 -4.61 -11.68
N GLY A 399 10.22 -4.88 -11.05
CA GLY A 399 10.45 -6.10 -10.27
C GLY A 399 9.41 -6.30 -9.17
N PHE A 400 9.06 -5.23 -8.47
CA PHE A 400 7.98 -5.27 -7.48
C PHE A 400 6.62 -5.54 -8.12
N ALA A 401 6.28 -4.81 -9.19
CA ALA A 401 4.94 -4.81 -9.77
C ALA A 401 4.53 -6.17 -10.35
N TRP A 402 5.45 -6.86 -11.01
CA TRP A 402 5.12 -8.17 -11.57
C TRP A 402 5.31 -9.34 -10.59
N SER A 403 5.91 -9.13 -9.44
CA SER A 403 6.15 -10.19 -8.44
C SER A 403 5.43 -9.94 -7.12
N TRP A 404 6.04 -9.18 -6.23
CA TRP A 404 5.59 -8.96 -4.85
C TRP A 404 4.29 -8.14 -4.74
N GLY A 405 4.01 -7.24 -5.68
CA GLY A 405 2.79 -6.45 -5.71
C GLY A 405 1.55 -7.30 -6.01
N ALA A 406 1.61 -8.02 -7.11
CA ALA A 406 0.47 -8.78 -7.62
C ALA A 406 0.34 -10.17 -6.96
N ALA A 407 1.44 -10.91 -6.82
CA ALA A 407 1.41 -12.27 -6.29
C ALA A 407 1.17 -12.32 -4.78
N GLY A 408 1.58 -11.29 -4.03
CA GLY A 408 1.33 -11.17 -2.59
C GLY A 408 -0.15 -11.17 -2.24
N LEU A 409 -0.99 -10.48 -3.02
CA LEU A 409 -2.45 -10.47 -2.83
C LEU A 409 -3.09 -11.82 -3.17
N ALA A 410 -2.60 -12.49 -4.20
CA ALA A 410 -3.17 -13.75 -4.66
C ALA A 410 -2.72 -14.98 -3.84
N GLY A 411 -1.54 -14.92 -3.17
CA GLY A 411 -0.98 -16.04 -2.39
C GLY A 411 -1.70 -16.28 -1.07
N THR A 412 -2.03 -15.21 -0.38
CA THR A 412 -2.62 -15.27 0.97
C THR A 412 -4.05 -15.79 1.03
N GLU A 413 -4.78 -15.79 -0.10
CA GLU A 413 -6.16 -16.27 -0.13
C GLU A 413 -6.30 -17.78 -0.32
N ARG A 414 -5.33 -18.45 -0.96
CA ARG A 414 -5.38 -19.91 -1.19
C ARG A 414 -4.90 -20.74 -0.01
N ASP A 415 -4.04 -20.17 0.84
CA ASP A 415 -3.30 -20.95 1.83
C ASP A 415 -3.89 -20.91 3.23
N LEU A 416 -4.95 -20.12 3.47
CA LEU A 416 -5.61 -20.08 4.77
C LEU A 416 -6.78 -21.08 4.84
N PRO A 417 -6.87 -21.80 5.95
CA PRO A 417 -7.95 -22.78 6.14
C PRO A 417 -9.29 -22.08 6.26
N LEU A 418 -10.24 -22.59 5.53
CA LEU A 418 -11.56 -22.03 5.29
C LEU A 418 -12.54 -22.10 6.48
N GLY A 419 -12.07 -22.50 7.66
CA GLY A 419 -12.85 -22.47 8.89
C GLY A 419 -12.80 -21.14 9.67
N ASP A 420 -11.87 -20.23 9.32
CA ASP A 420 -11.65 -19.00 10.09
C ASP A 420 -11.61 -17.74 9.19
N PRO A 421 -12.75 -17.29 8.68
CA PRO A 421 -12.79 -16.17 7.73
C PRO A 421 -12.42 -14.80 8.35
N VAL A 422 -12.41 -14.67 9.66
CA VAL A 422 -12.27 -13.36 10.34
C VAL A 422 -10.85 -13.04 10.78
N GLY A 423 -10.15 -14.02 11.35
CA GLY A 423 -8.85 -13.77 11.99
C GLY A 423 -7.69 -13.50 11.02
N GLY A 424 -7.60 -14.27 9.95
CA GLY A 424 -6.42 -14.27 9.08
C GLY A 424 -6.28 -13.04 8.19
N ALA A 425 -7.36 -12.55 7.62
CA ALA A 425 -7.34 -11.40 6.72
C ALA A 425 -7.18 -10.06 7.48
N GLU A 426 -7.76 -9.95 8.65
CA GLU A 426 -7.57 -8.79 9.53
C GLU A 426 -6.12 -8.66 9.99
N HIS A 427 -5.50 -9.77 10.45
CA HIS A 427 -4.11 -9.76 10.86
C HIS A 427 -3.16 -9.36 9.75
N HIS A 428 -3.43 -9.80 8.53
CA HIS A 428 -2.61 -9.48 7.37
C HIS A 428 -2.63 -7.97 7.08
N ARG A 429 -3.80 -7.35 7.08
CA ARG A 429 -3.97 -5.92 6.73
C ARG A 429 -3.57 -4.99 7.85
N VAL A 430 -3.93 -5.31 9.07
CA VAL A 430 -3.49 -4.59 10.26
C VAL A 430 -1.97 -4.52 10.31
N ARG A 431 -1.28 -5.60 9.98
CA ARG A 431 0.19 -5.62 9.96
C ARG A 431 0.80 -4.84 8.80
N GLN A 432 0.20 -4.81 7.62
CA GLN A 432 0.65 -3.92 6.55
C GLN A 432 0.64 -2.46 7.02
N HIS A 433 -0.41 -2.01 7.69
CA HIS A 433 -0.52 -0.66 8.19
C HIS A 433 0.40 -0.37 9.39
N VAL A 434 0.57 -1.31 10.32
CA VAL A 434 1.52 -1.18 11.45
C VAL A 434 2.96 -1.09 10.96
N LEU A 435 3.36 -1.91 9.99
CA LEU A 435 4.70 -1.86 9.41
C LEU A 435 4.94 -0.57 8.62
N HIS A 436 3.92 -0.04 7.97
CA HIS A 436 4.01 1.26 7.32
C HIS A 436 4.21 2.39 8.33
N LEU A 437 3.47 2.35 9.45
CA LEU A 437 3.64 3.31 10.55
C LEU A 437 5.03 3.24 11.19
N ARG A 438 5.52 2.02 11.47
CA ARG A 438 6.86 1.82 12.04
C ARG A 438 7.97 2.30 11.11
N ARG A 439 7.76 2.25 9.78
CA ARG A 439 8.70 2.82 8.81
C ARG A 439 8.69 4.34 8.79
N CYS A 440 7.50 4.92 8.83
CA CYS A 440 7.36 6.37 8.94
C CYS A 440 7.91 6.91 10.27
N SER A 441 7.97 6.08 11.32
CA SER A 441 8.47 6.45 12.65
C SER A 441 9.93 6.05 12.95
N GLY A 442 10.65 5.46 12.00
CA GLY A 442 12.12 5.38 12.07
C GLY A 442 12.74 4.36 13.02
N LEU A 443 12.15 3.16 13.22
CA LEU A 443 12.76 2.13 14.05
C LEU A 443 13.27 0.93 13.24
N PRO A 444 14.58 0.70 13.17
CA PRO A 444 15.13 -0.64 13.03
C PRO A 444 16.13 -0.98 14.12
N HIS A 445 15.90 -2.09 14.81
CA HIS A 445 16.94 -2.79 15.55
C HIS A 445 17.34 -4.04 14.78
N ALA A 446 18.47 -3.99 14.11
CA ALA A 446 19.26 -5.15 13.69
C ALA A 446 20.69 -4.69 13.40
N ASP A 447 21.66 -5.52 13.72
CA ASP A 447 23.09 -5.26 13.54
C ASP A 447 23.52 -5.26 12.05
N VAL A 448 23.24 -4.17 11.39
CA VAL A 448 23.63 -3.91 9.99
C VAL A 448 24.70 -2.81 10.02
N PRO A 449 25.80 -2.89 9.26
CA PRO A 449 26.82 -1.85 9.19
C PRO A 449 26.22 -0.45 8.96
N HIS A 450 26.81 0.57 9.57
CA HIS A 450 26.29 1.95 9.57
C HIS A 450 26.00 2.49 8.17
N GLU A 451 26.82 2.11 7.20
CA GLU A 451 26.69 2.54 5.79
C GLU A 451 25.46 1.92 5.11
N VAL A 452 25.20 0.63 5.35
CA VAL A 452 24.01 -0.06 4.84
C VAL A 452 22.75 0.42 5.57
N ARG A 453 22.90 0.80 6.85
CA ARG A 453 21.80 1.46 7.62
C ARG A 453 21.46 2.83 7.05
N ALA A 454 22.43 3.63 6.65
CA ALA A 454 22.21 4.93 6.03
C ALA A 454 21.49 4.78 4.68
N ILE A 455 21.88 3.79 3.88
CA ILE A 455 21.24 3.50 2.59
C ILE A 455 19.84 2.95 2.77
N LEU A 456 19.62 2.00 3.69
CA LEU A 456 18.31 1.46 4.02
C LEU A 456 17.41 2.49 4.72
N LEU A 457 17.99 3.36 5.56
CA LEU A 457 17.28 4.48 6.20
C LEU A 457 16.96 5.60 5.21
N LEU A 458 17.82 5.92 4.29
CA LEU A 458 17.55 6.83 3.17
C LEU A 458 16.41 6.31 2.30
N TRP A 459 16.41 5.02 2.03
CA TRP A 459 15.35 4.35 1.29
C TRP A 459 14.06 4.14 2.11
N CYS A 460 14.16 3.92 3.40
CA CYS A 460 12.99 3.70 4.26
C CYS A 460 12.40 4.98 4.81
N LEU A 461 13.15 6.05 4.96
CA LEU A 461 12.70 7.24 5.70
C LEU A 461 12.44 8.45 4.81
N GLY A 462 13.07 8.59 3.64
CA GLY A 462 12.96 9.84 2.85
C GLY A 462 13.22 11.11 3.68
N PHE A 463 13.62 10.92 4.93
CA PHE A 463 13.84 11.94 5.92
C PHE A 463 15.26 11.84 6.46
N GLY A 464 15.97 12.94 6.35
CA GLY A 464 17.35 13.01 6.68
C GLY A 464 17.67 12.85 8.17
N ASP A 465 18.92 12.90 8.36
CA ASP A 465 19.83 12.70 9.50
C ASP A 465 19.35 13.16 10.90
N ASP A 466 18.35 14.03 11.01
CA ASP A 466 17.92 14.61 12.30
C ASP A 466 17.23 13.60 13.24
N HIS A 467 16.55 12.58 12.69
CA HIS A 467 16.00 11.52 13.54
C HIS A 467 17.07 10.57 14.05
N LEU A 468 18.13 10.35 13.28
CA LEU A 468 19.29 9.58 13.73
C LEU A 468 20.08 10.37 14.79
N ARG A 469 20.24 11.69 14.61
CA ARG A 469 20.87 12.59 15.59
C ARG A 469 20.04 12.75 16.86
N LEU A 470 18.72 12.79 16.78
CA LEU A 470 17.83 12.82 17.96
C LEU A 470 17.88 11.50 18.73
N LEU A 471 17.91 10.36 18.06
CA LEU A 471 18.07 9.03 18.69
C LEU A 471 19.47 8.84 19.28
N LEU A 472 20.50 9.34 18.63
CA LEU A 472 21.85 9.33 19.17
C LEU A 472 21.98 10.31 20.36
N ARG A 473 21.39 11.51 20.26
CA ARG A 473 21.37 12.50 21.32
C ARG A 473 20.56 12.07 22.54
N SER A 474 19.44 11.38 22.37
CA SER A 474 18.69 10.78 23.48
C SER A 474 19.46 9.64 24.15
N ARG A 475 20.23 8.85 23.40
CA ARG A 475 21.13 7.83 23.96
C ARG A 475 22.31 8.44 24.71
N ASP A 476 22.86 9.53 24.21
CA ASP A 476 23.96 10.22 24.89
C ASP A 476 23.46 10.94 26.15
N GLN A 477 22.23 11.47 26.15
CA GLN A 477 21.60 12.01 27.35
C GLN A 477 21.23 10.90 28.36
N GLU A 478 20.77 9.73 27.92
CA GLU A 478 20.54 8.59 28.80
C GLU A 478 21.83 7.98 29.35
N ARG A 479 22.93 8.00 28.58
CA ARG A 479 24.26 7.59 29.05
C ARG A 479 24.89 8.60 30.03
N ALA A 480 24.75 9.89 29.74
CA ALA A 480 25.18 10.95 30.66
C ALA A 480 24.40 10.91 32.00
N HIS A 481 23.12 10.56 31.97
CA HIS A 481 22.31 10.34 33.18
C HIS A 481 22.66 9.06 33.96
N ARG A 482 23.31 8.07 33.32
CA ARG A 482 23.77 6.82 33.99
C ARG A 482 25.21 6.87 34.48
N GLY A 483 25.93 7.97 34.29
CA GLY A 483 27.30 8.11 34.80
C GLY A 483 28.33 7.17 34.18
N ASP A 484 28.12 6.71 32.95
CA ASP A 484 29.02 5.76 32.29
C ASP A 484 29.86 6.49 31.20
N ASP A 485 30.87 7.23 31.70
CA ASP A 485 31.79 8.02 30.86
C ASP A 485 32.86 7.19 30.11
N ARG A 486 32.91 5.88 30.31
CA ARG A 486 33.96 5.04 29.69
C ARG A 486 33.75 4.70 28.20
N GLY A 487 32.63 5.04 27.62
CA GLY A 487 32.32 4.72 26.23
C GLY A 487 32.62 5.80 25.20
N VAL A 488 32.93 7.02 25.65
CA VAL A 488 33.11 8.18 24.76
C VAL A 488 34.56 8.27 24.23
N GLU A 489 35.54 7.85 25.03
CA GLU A 489 36.94 7.86 24.60
C GLU A 489 37.29 6.75 23.58
N GLU A 490 36.69 5.55 23.69
CA GLU A 490 36.93 4.48 22.71
C GLU A 490 36.32 4.77 21.33
N THR A 491 35.22 5.51 21.28
CA THR A 491 34.58 5.87 19.99
C THR A 491 35.34 6.99 19.27
N LEU A 492 35.95 7.90 19.99
CA LEU A 492 36.80 8.96 19.43
C LEU A 492 38.15 8.44 18.92
N VAL A 493 38.72 7.43 19.54
CA VAL A 493 39.97 6.80 19.10
C VAL A 493 39.78 5.96 17.84
N LEU A 494 38.63 5.32 17.64
CA LEU A 494 38.34 4.55 16.43
C LEU A 494 38.07 5.42 15.18
N VAL A 495 37.64 6.67 15.37
CA VAL A 495 37.46 7.61 14.25
C VAL A 495 38.79 8.26 13.80
N GLN A 496 39.82 8.30 14.68
CA GLN A 496 41.13 8.84 14.34
C GLN A 496 42.10 7.84 13.74
N VAL A 497 41.84 6.53 13.74
CA VAL A 497 42.73 5.49 13.21
C VAL A 497 42.39 5.07 11.77
N HIS A 498 41.25 5.55 11.20
CA HIS A 498 40.83 5.26 9.83
C HIS A 498 40.49 6.54 9.04
N GLY A 499 41.22 7.63 9.25
CA GLY A 499 41.25 8.82 8.41
C GLY A 499 42.41 8.78 7.40
#